data_2b9d7c4d34bbade5c4c197ac65c51051
#
_entry.id   2b9d7c4d34bbade5c4c197ac65c51051
#
_cell.length_a   1.000
_cell.length_b   1.000
_cell.length_c   1.000
_cell.angle_alpha   90.00
_cell.angle_beta   90.00
_cell.angle_gamma   90.00
#
_symmetry.space_group_name_H-M   'P 1'
#
loop_
_entity.id
_entity.type
_entity.pdbx_description
1 polymer ?
#
loop_
_entity_poly.entity_id
_entity_poly.type
_entity_poly.pdbx_seq_one_letter_code
_entity_poly.pdbx_strand_id
1 'polypeptide(L)'
;MEDKIKLHDKVFKPYIRHDRIIAAIDDVADKLNRDFYNCPDVPVILCVLNGSIPFTGELLQRITFPCQVISIKMSSYQGTQSTGTVLNVMGLTSSVKGRRVIICEDIVDTGNTIVALKEMLLDKEGAADVRICTLLVKPDVYDKPDKLDYVGMEIPNAFIVGFGLDYDELGRNNKDIYVIDDNPMKKYYILFGPPGAGKGTHAGAIAQKYNLKHISTGELLRAEIAAGTELGKQAKSLIDAGMLVPDSVVEGMIETAFDTVKGVDGFPRNLSQAADLDEILDKRGESVTAVVGLMIDDDMIFQRIRGRAIIEGRADDASDETIANRIKTYHTQTEPLIDYYKAAGKYWEVDVDGGTIEENRARVLAKMESIA
;
A
#
# COMPACT_ATOMS: atom_id res chain seq x y z
N MET A 1 -13.60 8.13 10.28
CA MET A 1 -12.34 7.91 9.55
C MET A 1 -11.44 7.07 10.46
N GLU A 2 -10.95 5.93 10.01
CA GLU A 2 -9.94 5.20 10.76
C GLU A 2 -8.70 6.09 10.89
N ASP A 3 -8.10 6.15 12.09
CA ASP A 3 -6.91 6.97 12.37
C ASP A 3 -5.65 6.35 11.74
N LYS A 4 -5.58 6.38 10.39
CA LYS A 4 -4.41 5.91 9.64
C LYS A 4 -3.23 6.85 9.89
N ILE A 5 -2.02 6.29 9.93
CA ILE A 5 -0.79 7.06 10.02
C ILE A 5 0.05 6.88 8.76
N LYS A 6 0.75 7.93 8.35
CA LYS A 6 1.71 7.87 7.25
C LYS A 6 3.13 7.97 7.81
N LEU A 7 3.98 7.02 7.48
CA LEU A 7 5.41 7.02 7.79
C LEU A 7 6.17 6.86 6.47
N HIS A 8 7.00 7.83 6.14
CA HIS A 8 7.71 7.89 4.86
C HIS A 8 6.78 7.70 3.65
N ASP A 9 6.98 6.67 2.88
CA ASP A 9 6.23 6.30 1.67
C ASP A 9 5.05 5.35 1.92
N LYS A 10 4.85 4.89 3.18
CA LYS A 10 3.84 3.88 3.52
C LYS A 10 2.75 4.42 4.42
N VAL A 11 1.55 3.87 4.24
CA VAL A 11 0.39 4.13 5.09
C VAL A 11 0.12 2.90 5.94
N PHE A 12 -0.25 3.14 7.18
CA PHE A 12 -0.55 2.10 8.16
C PHE A 12 -1.92 2.35 8.76
N LYS A 13 -2.69 1.29 8.98
CA LYS A 13 -4.00 1.31 9.65
C LYS A 13 -3.91 0.72 11.04
N PRO A 14 -4.79 1.13 11.97
CA PRO A 14 -4.84 0.56 13.31
C PRO A 14 -4.99 -0.96 13.27
N TYR A 15 -4.20 -1.65 14.08
CA TYR A 15 -4.21 -3.11 14.16
C TYR A 15 -4.47 -3.62 15.57
N ILE A 16 -3.64 -3.20 16.56
CA ILE A 16 -3.82 -3.57 17.95
C ILE A 16 -3.93 -2.27 18.77
N ARG A 17 -5.05 -2.07 19.43
CA ARG A 17 -5.29 -0.90 20.27
C ARG A 17 -4.54 -1.01 21.57
N HIS A 18 -4.20 0.15 22.14
CA HIS A 18 -3.41 0.27 23.36
C HIS A 18 -3.97 -0.50 24.54
N ASP A 19 -5.27 -0.49 24.74
CA ASP A 19 -5.93 -1.23 25.81
C ASP A 19 -5.68 -2.74 25.73
N ARG A 20 -5.69 -3.31 24.52
CA ARG A 20 -5.37 -4.71 24.28
C ARG A 20 -3.87 -5.01 24.52
N ILE A 21 -2.99 -4.06 24.17
CA ILE A 21 -1.56 -4.17 24.45
C ILE A 21 -1.31 -4.22 25.94
N ILE A 22 -1.93 -3.30 26.69
CA ILE A 22 -1.82 -3.22 28.14
C ILE A 22 -2.33 -4.49 28.82
N ALA A 23 -3.49 -5.02 28.39
CA ALA A 23 -4.02 -6.27 28.94
C ALA A 23 -3.06 -7.47 28.71
N ALA A 24 -2.41 -7.54 27.57
CA ALA A 24 -1.40 -8.57 27.31
C ALA A 24 -0.15 -8.40 28.20
N ILE A 25 0.25 -7.17 28.48
CA ILE A 25 1.36 -6.89 29.39
C ILE A 25 0.99 -7.25 30.84
N ASP A 26 -0.24 -6.98 31.26
CA ASP A 26 -0.76 -7.38 32.57
C ASP A 26 -0.67 -8.90 32.74
N ASP A 27 -1.12 -9.69 31.73
CA ASP A 27 -1.02 -11.14 31.74
C ASP A 27 0.43 -11.67 31.82
N VAL A 28 1.35 -11.02 31.12
CA VAL A 28 2.78 -11.35 31.16
C VAL A 28 3.35 -11.02 32.53
N ALA A 29 3.04 -9.86 33.09
CA ALA A 29 3.50 -9.44 34.40
C ALA A 29 3.01 -10.39 35.51
N ASP A 30 1.76 -10.84 35.45
CA ASP A 30 1.20 -11.80 36.40
C ASP A 30 1.93 -13.16 36.38
N LYS A 31 2.32 -13.63 35.18
CA LYS A 31 3.12 -14.85 35.06
C LYS A 31 4.51 -14.65 35.67
N LEU A 32 5.18 -13.54 35.33
CA LEU A 32 6.50 -13.22 35.91
C LEU A 32 6.42 -13.04 37.44
N ASN A 33 5.44 -12.34 37.93
CA ASN A 33 5.26 -12.15 39.41
C ASN A 33 5.10 -13.50 40.12
N ARG A 34 4.36 -14.45 39.57
CA ARG A 34 4.23 -15.80 40.15
C ARG A 34 5.55 -16.57 40.15
N ASP A 35 6.28 -16.54 39.03
CA ASP A 35 7.49 -17.32 38.87
C ASP A 35 8.68 -16.77 39.67
N PHE A 36 8.70 -15.46 39.89
CA PHE A 36 9.79 -14.76 40.57
C PHE A 36 9.44 -14.26 41.99
N TYR A 37 8.24 -14.56 42.52
CA TYR A 37 7.76 -14.10 43.82
C TYR A 37 8.76 -14.34 44.97
N ASN A 38 9.35 -15.54 45.02
CA ASN A 38 10.33 -15.93 46.05
C ASN A 38 11.70 -16.23 45.43
N CYS A 39 12.06 -15.51 44.36
CA CYS A 39 13.36 -15.70 43.72
C CYS A 39 14.49 -15.35 44.72
N PRO A 40 15.42 -16.29 45.01
CA PRO A 40 16.48 -16.06 45.99
C PRO A 40 17.48 -14.99 45.53
N ASP A 41 17.59 -14.76 44.25
CA ASP A 41 18.51 -13.78 43.63
C ASP A 41 17.66 -12.68 42.98
N VAL A 42 18.22 -11.48 42.94
CA VAL A 42 17.60 -10.35 42.19
C VAL A 42 17.81 -10.60 40.70
N PRO A 43 16.77 -10.91 39.90
CA PRO A 43 16.92 -11.13 38.47
C PRO A 43 17.24 -9.84 37.72
N VAL A 44 17.77 -10.00 36.51
CA VAL A 44 18.09 -8.90 35.61
C VAL A 44 17.04 -8.84 34.49
N ILE A 45 16.36 -7.72 34.35
CA ILE A 45 15.53 -7.38 33.18
C ILE A 45 16.47 -6.78 32.13
N LEU A 46 16.60 -7.43 31.00
CA LEU A 46 17.42 -6.97 29.89
C LEU A 46 16.53 -6.41 28.77
N CYS A 47 16.50 -5.09 28.64
CA CYS A 47 15.78 -4.38 27.61
C CYS A 47 16.56 -4.37 26.30
N VAL A 48 16.04 -4.95 25.22
CA VAL A 48 16.65 -4.94 23.89
C VAL A 48 16.24 -3.66 23.14
N LEU A 49 17.21 -2.76 22.98
CA LEU A 49 16.98 -1.43 22.41
C LEU A 49 16.87 -1.47 20.87
N ASN A 50 16.06 -0.57 20.23
CA ASN A 50 15.23 0.47 20.84
C ASN A 50 13.75 0.04 20.95
N GLY A 51 13.33 -1.02 20.25
CA GLY A 51 11.94 -1.43 20.09
C GLY A 51 11.27 -1.80 21.41
N SER A 52 11.96 -2.53 22.28
CA SER A 52 11.37 -3.02 23.53
C SER A 52 11.22 -1.97 24.62
N ILE A 53 11.63 -0.69 24.40
CA ILE A 53 11.55 0.36 25.43
C ILE A 53 10.12 0.52 25.98
N PRO A 54 9.06 0.72 25.17
CA PRO A 54 7.72 0.90 25.69
C PRO A 54 7.21 -0.35 26.42
N PHE A 55 7.44 -1.55 25.85
CA PHE A 55 7.06 -2.80 26.48
C PHE A 55 7.73 -2.99 27.84
N THR A 56 9.06 -2.81 27.89
CA THR A 56 9.82 -2.94 29.14
C THR A 56 9.36 -1.90 30.17
N GLY A 57 9.12 -0.66 29.74
CA GLY A 57 8.65 0.40 30.64
C GLY A 57 7.29 0.09 31.28
N GLU A 58 6.32 -0.39 30.50
CA GLU A 58 5.02 -0.80 31.01
C GLU A 58 5.10 -2.04 31.90
N LEU A 59 5.94 -3.01 31.53
CA LEU A 59 6.16 -4.22 32.32
C LEU A 59 6.74 -3.91 33.70
N LEU A 60 7.75 -3.02 33.76
CA LEU A 60 8.41 -2.62 35.04
C LEU A 60 7.45 -1.99 36.04
N GLN A 61 6.38 -1.35 35.61
CA GLN A 61 5.38 -0.77 36.50
C GLN A 61 4.43 -1.81 37.11
N ARG A 62 4.44 -3.05 36.59
CA ARG A 62 3.53 -4.15 36.95
C ARG A 62 4.21 -5.29 37.73
N ILE A 63 5.51 -5.45 37.57
CA ILE A 63 6.25 -6.48 38.31
C ILE A 63 6.46 -6.04 39.76
N THR A 64 6.33 -6.99 40.69
CA THR A 64 6.34 -6.76 42.12
C THR A 64 7.58 -7.30 42.83
N PHE A 65 8.39 -8.09 42.16
CA PHE A 65 9.66 -8.59 42.68
C PHE A 65 10.80 -7.61 42.43
N PRO A 66 11.79 -7.54 43.32
CA PRO A 66 12.98 -6.71 43.11
C PRO A 66 13.76 -7.17 41.85
N CYS A 67 14.13 -6.26 40.96
CA CYS A 67 14.90 -6.55 39.77
C CYS A 67 15.93 -5.46 39.46
N GLN A 68 16.98 -5.81 38.77
CA GLN A 68 17.89 -4.85 38.13
C GLN A 68 17.53 -4.70 36.66
N VAL A 69 17.56 -3.47 36.16
CA VAL A 69 17.30 -3.20 34.75
C VAL A 69 18.59 -2.82 34.05
N ILE A 70 18.89 -3.47 32.94
CA ILE A 70 19.99 -3.13 32.06
C ILE A 70 19.50 -3.15 30.62
N SER A 71 20.30 -2.63 29.70
CA SER A 71 19.94 -2.59 28.29
C SER A 71 21.07 -3.09 27.39
N ILE A 72 20.70 -3.56 26.22
CA ILE A 72 21.62 -3.95 25.14
C ILE A 72 21.08 -3.46 23.80
N LYS A 73 21.96 -3.07 22.90
CA LYS A 73 21.57 -2.76 21.50
C LYS A 73 22.22 -3.78 20.59
N MET A 74 21.36 -4.53 19.90
CA MET A 74 21.77 -5.48 18.86
C MET A 74 21.52 -4.87 17.48
N SER A 75 22.38 -5.11 16.52
CA SER A 75 22.20 -4.70 15.13
C SER A 75 22.41 -5.92 14.23
N SER A 76 21.42 -6.22 13.41
CA SER A 76 21.62 -7.12 12.27
C SER A 76 22.20 -6.29 11.12
N TYR A 77 23.41 -6.62 10.69
CA TYR A 77 24.02 -5.97 9.54
C TYR A 77 23.27 -6.40 8.26
N GLN A 78 22.49 -5.48 7.69
CA GLN A 78 21.95 -5.62 6.34
C GLN A 78 22.94 -5.00 5.35
N GLY A 79 24.02 -5.72 5.06
CA GLY A 79 24.83 -5.46 3.88
C GLY A 79 24.29 -6.27 2.70
N THR A 80 24.64 -5.90 1.48
CA THR A 80 24.22 -6.54 0.21
C THR A 80 24.58 -8.02 0.06
N GLN A 81 25.16 -8.65 1.11
CA GLN A 81 25.30 -10.10 1.30
C GLN A 81 25.03 -10.41 2.78
N SER A 82 23.90 -11.02 3.09
CA SER A 82 23.53 -11.39 4.45
C SER A 82 24.37 -12.61 4.89
N THR A 83 25.33 -12.39 5.75
CA THR A 83 26.07 -13.48 6.43
C THR A 83 25.38 -13.98 7.71
N GLY A 84 24.20 -13.46 8.05
CA GLY A 84 23.42 -13.87 9.22
C GLY A 84 24.06 -13.54 10.58
N THR A 85 25.14 -12.77 10.62
CA THR A 85 25.85 -12.46 11.86
C THR A 85 25.21 -11.25 12.56
N VAL A 86 24.67 -11.46 13.75
CA VAL A 86 24.17 -10.39 14.62
C VAL A 86 25.36 -9.79 15.37
N LEU A 87 25.59 -8.49 15.25
CA LEU A 87 26.64 -7.78 15.94
C LEU A 87 26.10 -7.07 17.19
N ASN A 88 26.82 -7.21 18.31
CA ASN A 88 26.57 -6.42 19.50
C ASN A 88 27.12 -4.99 19.30
N VAL A 89 26.25 -4.00 19.22
CA VAL A 89 26.63 -2.59 18.96
C VAL A 89 26.91 -1.85 20.27
N MET A 90 26.28 -2.28 21.37
CA MET A 90 26.50 -1.73 22.72
C MET A 90 26.47 -2.88 23.70
N GLY A 91 27.58 -3.11 24.37
CA GLY A 91 27.74 -4.18 25.36
C GLY A 91 26.84 -4.01 26.58
N LEU A 92 26.82 -5.05 27.43
CA LEU A 92 26.10 -5.01 28.69
C LEU A 92 26.67 -3.90 29.60
N THR A 93 25.81 -3.11 30.20
CA THR A 93 26.21 -2.04 31.13
C THR A 93 26.60 -2.55 32.52
N SER A 94 26.32 -3.83 32.82
CA SER A 94 26.65 -4.51 34.07
C SER A 94 26.83 -5.99 33.86
N SER A 95 27.66 -6.66 34.69
CA SER A 95 27.86 -8.10 34.63
C SER A 95 26.59 -8.87 34.98
N VAL A 96 26.31 -9.92 34.22
CA VAL A 96 25.21 -10.88 34.44
C VAL A 96 25.69 -12.24 34.91
N LYS A 97 26.99 -12.38 35.20
CA LYS A 97 27.61 -13.64 35.60
C LYS A 97 26.96 -14.23 36.86
N GLY A 98 26.51 -15.48 36.74
CA GLY A 98 25.81 -16.20 37.81
C GLY A 98 24.39 -15.72 38.10
N ARG A 99 23.82 -14.85 37.28
CA ARG A 99 22.50 -14.25 37.48
C ARG A 99 21.45 -14.82 36.53
N ARG A 100 20.19 -14.69 36.92
CA ARG A 100 19.04 -14.95 36.07
C ARG A 100 18.73 -13.71 35.25
N VAL A 101 18.60 -13.89 33.95
CA VAL A 101 18.30 -12.80 33.00
C VAL A 101 16.95 -13.04 32.33
N ILE A 102 16.12 -12.03 32.29
CA ILE A 102 14.85 -11.99 31.55
C ILE A 102 15.07 -11.03 30.40
N ILE A 103 15.17 -11.56 29.18
CA ILE A 103 15.24 -10.75 27.96
C ILE A 103 13.87 -10.20 27.67
N CYS A 104 13.75 -8.87 27.52
CA CYS A 104 12.53 -8.20 27.09
C CYS A 104 12.69 -7.71 25.65
N GLU A 105 11.87 -8.26 24.76
CA GLU A 105 11.83 -7.96 23.34
C GLU A 105 10.45 -7.47 22.92
N ASP A 106 10.37 -6.56 21.96
CA ASP A 106 9.10 -6.06 21.42
C ASP A 106 8.43 -7.11 20.54
N ILE A 107 9.20 -7.77 19.67
CA ILE A 107 8.73 -8.79 18.78
C ILE A 107 9.79 -9.87 18.50
N VAL A 108 9.37 -11.12 18.53
CA VAL A 108 10.14 -12.25 18.01
C VAL A 108 9.57 -12.64 16.66
N ASP A 109 10.35 -12.39 15.61
CA ASP A 109 10.06 -12.77 14.22
C ASP A 109 10.74 -14.12 13.91
N THR A 110 11.86 -14.14 13.20
CA THR A 110 12.64 -15.38 12.93
C THR A 110 13.36 -15.95 14.15
N GLY A 111 13.49 -15.17 15.21
CA GLY A 111 14.19 -15.54 16.44
C GLY A 111 15.72 -15.50 16.40
N ASN A 112 16.33 -15.09 15.29
CA ASN A 112 17.79 -15.06 15.16
C ASN A 112 18.47 -14.18 16.22
N THR A 113 17.89 -13.00 16.52
CA THR A 113 18.39 -12.09 17.55
C THR A 113 18.33 -12.73 18.94
N ILE A 114 17.21 -13.37 19.27
CA ILE A 114 16.98 -14.00 20.57
C ILE A 114 17.93 -15.17 20.81
N VAL A 115 18.12 -16.04 19.82
CA VAL A 115 19.06 -17.18 19.90
C VAL A 115 20.47 -16.66 20.14
N ALA A 116 20.95 -15.74 19.30
CA ALA A 116 22.30 -15.18 19.42
C ALA A 116 22.51 -14.48 20.79
N LEU A 117 21.49 -13.77 21.28
CA LEU A 117 21.55 -13.09 22.56
C LEU A 117 21.58 -14.08 23.73
N LYS A 118 20.76 -15.13 23.69
CA LYS A 118 20.72 -16.18 24.71
C LYS A 118 22.03 -16.94 24.79
N GLU A 119 22.60 -17.35 23.65
CA GLU A 119 23.92 -17.98 23.59
C GLU A 119 25.02 -17.06 24.16
N MET A 120 25.01 -15.79 23.78
CA MET A 120 25.97 -14.82 24.29
C MET A 120 25.87 -14.70 25.83
N LEU A 121 24.68 -14.60 26.38
CA LEU A 121 24.46 -14.46 27.82
C LEU A 121 24.87 -15.70 28.62
N LEU A 122 24.58 -16.90 28.10
CA LEU A 122 24.93 -18.16 28.76
C LEU A 122 26.43 -18.48 28.62
N ASP A 123 26.94 -18.46 27.39
CA ASP A 123 28.24 -19.02 27.08
C ASP A 123 29.40 -18.04 27.33
N LYS A 124 29.18 -16.74 27.03
CA LYS A 124 30.22 -15.72 27.14
C LYS A 124 30.13 -14.91 28.41
N GLU A 125 28.93 -14.51 28.78
CA GLU A 125 28.69 -13.64 29.95
C GLU A 125 28.45 -14.44 31.24
N GLY A 126 28.23 -15.76 31.13
CA GLY A 126 28.11 -16.68 32.27
C GLY A 126 26.83 -16.49 33.08
N ALA A 127 25.74 -16.09 32.47
CA ALA A 127 24.43 -16.05 33.11
C ALA A 127 24.01 -17.43 33.62
N ALA A 128 23.35 -17.52 34.78
CA ALA A 128 22.93 -18.81 35.36
C ALA A 128 21.65 -19.36 34.70
N ASP A 129 20.76 -18.49 34.26
CA ASP A 129 19.51 -18.83 33.58
C ASP A 129 19.09 -17.66 32.71
N VAL A 130 18.51 -17.96 31.53
CA VAL A 130 18.02 -16.95 30.60
C VAL A 130 16.59 -17.29 30.18
N ARG A 131 15.67 -16.40 30.47
CA ARG A 131 14.25 -16.47 30.08
C ARG A 131 13.95 -15.45 29.01
N ILE A 132 13.05 -15.81 28.08
CA ILE A 132 12.63 -14.94 26.98
C ILE A 132 11.23 -14.44 27.24
N CYS A 133 11.09 -13.11 27.32
CA CYS A 133 9.85 -12.38 27.49
C CYS A 133 9.65 -11.46 26.30
N THR A 134 8.59 -11.69 25.51
CA THR A 134 8.28 -10.87 24.34
C THR A 134 6.84 -10.41 24.33
N LEU A 135 6.61 -9.19 23.87
CA LEU A 135 5.25 -8.70 23.69
C LEU A 135 4.54 -9.41 22.53
N LEU A 136 5.25 -9.56 21.42
CA LEU A 136 4.68 -10.14 20.20
C LEU A 136 5.54 -11.31 19.69
N VAL A 137 4.89 -12.30 19.08
CA VAL A 137 5.55 -13.37 18.33
C VAL A 137 4.79 -13.66 17.03
N LYS A 138 5.54 -14.01 15.99
CA LYS A 138 4.99 -14.52 14.71
C LYS A 138 5.22 -16.03 14.63
N PRO A 139 4.27 -16.86 15.10
CA PRO A 139 4.48 -18.32 15.19
C PRO A 139 4.73 -18.99 13.83
N ASP A 140 4.17 -18.45 12.73
CA ASP A 140 4.38 -18.97 11.37
C ASP A 140 5.81 -18.75 10.84
N VAL A 141 6.59 -17.87 11.48
CA VAL A 141 7.95 -17.50 11.06
C VAL A 141 9.00 -17.99 12.06
N TYR A 142 8.64 -18.09 13.35
CA TYR A 142 9.52 -18.54 14.40
C TYR A 142 9.77 -20.06 14.29
N ASP A 143 10.97 -20.44 13.86
CA ASP A 143 11.36 -21.84 13.58
C ASP A 143 12.45 -22.37 14.54
N LYS A 144 12.75 -21.66 15.63
CA LYS A 144 13.83 -22.03 16.55
C LYS A 144 13.35 -23.02 17.62
N PRO A 145 14.28 -23.88 18.12
CA PRO A 145 13.96 -24.83 19.20
C PRO A 145 13.82 -24.16 20.57
N ASP A 146 14.27 -22.93 20.72
CA ASP A 146 14.21 -22.20 21.99
C ASP A 146 12.77 -21.84 22.34
N LYS A 147 12.38 -22.20 23.58
CA LYS A 147 11.09 -21.84 24.11
C LYS A 147 11.05 -20.35 24.43
N LEU A 148 9.98 -19.66 23.98
CA LEU A 148 9.61 -18.35 24.48
C LEU A 148 8.85 -18.53 25.79
N ASP A 149 9.41 -18.04 26.92
CA ASP A 149 8.87 -18.35 28.25
C ASP A 149 7.63 -17.53 28.55
N TYR A 150 7.62 -16.26 28.15
CA TYR A 150 6.53 -15.32 28.38
C TYR A 150 6.20 -14.61 27.07
N VAL A 151 5.01 -14.87 26.54
CA VAL A 151 4.51 -14.27 25.32
C VAL A 151 3.24 -13.49 25.62
N GLY A 152 3.17 -12.25 25.19
CA GLY A 152 2.00 -11.40 25.31
C GLY A 152 0.93 -11.77 24.28
N MET A 153 1.26 -11.72 23.00
CA MET A 153 0.32 -11.99 21.90
C MET A 153 1.01 -12.68 20.72
N GLU A 154 0.26 -13.56 20.07
CA GLU A 154 0.62 -14.11 18.76
C GLU A 154 -0.01 -13.27 17.65
N ILE A 155 0.75 -13.02 16.59
CA ILE A 155 0.30 -12.28 15.42
C ILE A 155 0.70 -13.00 14.12
N PRO A 156 -0.06 -12.85 13.03
CA PRO A 156 0.34 -13.36 11.72
C PRO A 156 1.60 -12.63 11.21
N ASN A 157 2.21 -13.18 10.14
CA ASN A 157 3.36 -12.55 9.52
C ASN A 157 2.94 -11.26 8.77
N ALA A 158 2.87 -10.15 9.49
CA ALA A 158 2.53 -8.83 8.98
C ALA A 158 3.62 -7.82 9.32
N PHE A 159 3.76 -6.78 8.49
CA PHE A 159 4.64 -5.66 8.78
C PHE A 159 3.91 -4.64 9.64
N ILE A 160 4.40 -4.42 10.84
CA ILE A 160 3.74 -3.60 11.86
C ILE A 160 4.68 -2.52 12.41
N VAL A 161 4.09 -1.43 12.92
CA VAL A 161 4.78 -0.30 13.56
C VAL A 161 3.98 0.19 14.78
N GLY A 162 4.60 0.95 15.64
CA GLY A 162 3.96 1.49 16.85
C GLY A 162 4.34 0.71 18.10
N PHE A 163 4.14 1.31 19.26
CA PHE A 163 4.50 0.77 20.56
C PHE A 163 5.95 0.23 20.63
N GLY A 164 6.90 1.04 20.13
CA GLY A 164 8.32 0.69 20.07
C GLY A 164 8.79 0.20 18.69
N LEU A 165 7.93 -0.44 17.91
CA LEU A 165 8.24 -0.89 16.56
C LEU A 165 8.30 0.26 15.57
N ASP A 166 9.16 0.17 14.55
CA ASP A 166 9.43 1.23 13.60
C ASP A 166 9.39 0.81 12.13
N TYR A 167 9.27 1.83 11.29
CA TYR A 167 9.61 1.79 9.88
C TYR A 167 10.61 2.91 9.59
N ASP A 168 11.83 2.52 9.27
CA ASP A 168 12.96 3.43 9.00
C ASP A 168 13.09 4.52 10.08
N GLU A 169 13.21 4.08 11.35
CA GLU A 169 13.35 4.87 12.57
C GLU A 169 12.10 5.66 13.03
N LEU A 170 11.00 5.68 12.26
CA LEU A 170 9.77 6.37 12.62
C LEU A 170 8.67 5.40 13.10
N GLY A 171 7.73 5.92 13.90
CA GLY A 171 6.55 5.18 14.34
C GLY A 171 6.59 4.67 15.78
N ARG A 172 7.76 4.55 16.42
CA ARG A 172 7.93 3.97 17.77
C ARG A 172 7.10 4.66 18.86
N ASN A 173 6.81 5.94 18.68
CA ASN A 173 6.08 6.80 19.63
C ASN A 173 4.55 6.65 19.57
N ASN A 174 4.01 5.89 18.63
CA ASN A 174 2.58 5.62 18.59
C ASN A 174 2.20 4.67 19.73
N LYS A 175 1.11 4.97 20.43
CA LYS A 175 0.62 4.14 21.54
C LYS A 175 -0.04 2.83 21.10
N ASP A 176 -0.70 2.86 19.93
CA ASP A 176 -1.29 1.69 19.28
C ASP A 176 -0.27 1.02 18.35
N ILE A 177 -0.50 -0.24 18.02
CA ILE A 177 0.22 -0.93 16.95
C ILE A 177 -0.61 -0.83 15.66
N TYR A 178 0.06 -0.50 14.58
CA TYR A 178 -0.51 -0.34 13.24
C TYR A 178 0.09 -1.38 12.32
N VAL A 179 -0.70 -1.88 11.39
CA VAL A 179 -0.25 -2.78 10.32
C VAL A 179 -0.15 -1.99 9.02
N ILE A 180 0.81 -2.37 8.18
CA ILE A 180 0.90 -1.80 6.84
C ILE A 180 -0.45 -1.92 6.14
N ASP A 181 -0.90 -0.81 5.60
CA ASP A 181 -2.10 -0.80 4.77
C ASP A 181 -1.68 -1.15 3.34
N ASP A 182 -1.68 -2.45 3.03
CA ASP A 182 -1.36 -2.95 1.69
C ASP A 182 -2.39 -2.50 0.64
N ASN A 183 -3.47 -1.88 1.12
CA ASN A 183 -4.40 -1.15 0.29
C ASN A 183 -4.23 0.36 0.58
N PRO A 184 -3.10 1.00 0.18
CA PRO A 184 -3.00 2.45 0.20
C PRO A 184 -4.20 2.94 -0.59
N MET A 185 -4.90 3.99 -0.12
CA MET A 185 -6.05 4.56 -0.85
C MET A 185 -5.72 4.50 -2.34
N LYS A 186 -6.40 3.59 -3.05
CA LYS A 186 -6.08 3.39 -4.46
C LYS A 186 -6.24 4.73 -5.14
N LYS A 187 -5.18 5.23 -5.74
CA LYS A 187 -5.24 6.46 -6.50
C LYS A 187 -5.81 6.13 -7.87
N TYR A 188 -6.99 6.67 -8.16
CA TYR A 188 -7.63 6.52 -9.47
C TYR A 188 -7.37 7.76 -10.31
N TYR A 189 -6.63 7.58 -11.39
CA TYR A 189 -6.36 8.62 -12.38
C TYR A 189 -7.18 8.34 -13.62
N ILE A 190 -7.87 9.37 -14.13
CA ILE A 190 -8.62 9.30 -15.36
C ILE A 190 -7.88 10.13 -16.42
N LEU A 191 -7.56 9.51 -17.55
CA LEU A 191 -7.14 10.23 -18.75
C LEU A 191 -8.38 10.55 -19.58
N PHE A 192 -8.60 11.83 -19.75
CA PHE A 192 -9.76 12.40 -20.40
C PHE A 192 -9.37 13.09 -21.68
N GLY A 193 -10.29 13.23 -22.64
CA GLY A 193 -10.05 13.92 -23.90
C GLY A 193 -10.75 13.27 -25.10
N PRO A 194 -10.80 13.96 -26.23
CA PRO A 194 -11.50 13.49 -27.43
C PRO A 194 -10.87 12.22 -28.03
N PRO A 195 -11.57 11.54 -28.92
CA PRO A 195 -10.98 10.48 -29.72
C PRO A 195 -9.77 11.02 -30.50
N GLY A 196 -8.68 10.27 -30.58
CA GLY A 196 -7.44 10.74 -31.22
C GLY A 196 -6.50 11.59 -30.36
N ALA A 197 -6.89 12.02 -29.15
CA ALA A 197 -6.03 12.83 -28.26
C ALA A 197 -4.81 12.06 -27.71
N GLY A 198 -4.69 10.77 -27.92
CA GLY A 198 -3.53 9.98 -27.46
C GLY A 198 -3.67 9.38 -26.06
N LYS A 199 -4.87 9.28 -25.50
CA LYS A 199 -5.12 8.71 -24.17
C LYS A 199 -4.39 7.38 -23.94
N GLY A 200 -4.64 6.38 -24.78
CA GLY A 200 -4.00 5.06 -24.66
C GLY A 200 -2.48 5.10 -24.81
N THR A 201 -1.96 6.00 -25.68
CA THR A 201 -0.52 6.18 -25.89
C THR A 201 0.18 6.70 -24.62
N HIS A 202 -0.46 7.61 -23.88
CA HIS A 202 0.08 8.19 -22.66
C HIS A 202 -0.22 7.33 -21.42
N ALA A 203 -1.36 6.62 -21.39
CA ALA A 203 -1.78 5.78 -20.29
C ALA A 203 -0.76 4.69 -19.95
N GLY A 204 -0.18 4.02 -20.95
CA GLY A 204 0.86 3.02 -20.73
C GLY A 204 2.11 3.56 -20.03
N ALA A 205 2.58 4.74 -20.41
CA ALA A 205 3.74 5.39 -19.80
C ALA A 205 3.44 5.83 -18.35
N ILE A 206 2.24 6.36 -18.09
CA ILE A 206 1.78 6.73 -16.76
C ILE A 206 1.69 5.47 -15.89
N ALA A 207 1.05 4.41 -16.38
CA ALA A 207 0.91 3.16 -15.67
C ALA A 207 2.27 2.58 -15.25
N GLN A 208 3.24 2.58 -16.14
CA GLN A 208 4.60 2.13 -15.85
C GLN A 208 5.29 3.00 -14.79
N LYS A 209 5.23 4.33 -14.94
CA LYS A 209 5.93 5.26 -14.05
C LYS A 209 5.39 5.22 -12.62
N TYR A 210 4.07 5.12 -12.46
CA TYR A 210 3.39 5.17 -11.15
C TYR A 210 2.98 3.79 -10.62
N ASN A 211 3.43 2.71 -11.26
CA ASN A 211 3.05 1.33 -10.95
C ASN A 211 1.53 1.16 -10.85
N LEU A 212 0.81 1.71 -11.84
CA LEU A 212 -0.63 1.63 -11.97
C LEU A 212 -1.01 0.52 -12.95
N LYS A 213 -2.16 -0.07 -12.78
CA LYS A 213 -2.75 -0.93 -13.81
C LYS A 213 -3.66 -0.09 -14.68
N HIS A 214 -3.44 -0.10 -16.00
CA HIS A 214 -4.23 0.62 -16.99
C HIS A 214 -5.43 -0.22 -17.42
N ILE A 215 -6.62 0.39 -17.51
CA ILE A 215 -7.79 -0.17 -18.17
C ILE A 215 -8.22 0.79 -19.28
N SER A 216 -8.43 0.26 -20.46
CA SER A 216 -9.09 0.95 -21.56
C SER A 216 -10.42 0.26 -21.87
N THR A 217 -11.54 0.97 -21.62
CA THR A 217 -12.87 0.45 -21.97
C THR A 217 -12.99 0.14 -23.46
N GLY A 218 -12.34 0.94 -24.31
CA GLY A 218 -12.30 0.69 -25.74
C GLY A 218 -11.56 -0.60 -26.11
N GLU A 219 -10.49 -0.95 -25.38
CA GLU A 219 -9.77 -2.22 -25.61
C GLU A 219 -10.58 -3.41 -25.10
N LEU A 220 -11.20 -3.29 -23.93
CA LEU A 220 -12.08 -4.33 -23.38
C LEU A 220 -13.24 -4.62 -24.36
N LEU A 221 -13.93 -3.60 -24.84
CA LEU A 221 -15.02 -3.78 -25.81
C LEU A 221 -14.55 -4.40 -27.12
N ARG A 222 -13.39 -4.01 -27.64
CA ARG A 222 -12.82 -4.63 -28.85
C ARG A 222 -12.43 -6.09 -28.62
N ALA A 223 -11.95 -6.45 -27.42
CA ALA A 223 -11.67 -7.85 -27.08
C ALA A 223 -12.95 -8.69 -27.05
N GLU A 224 -14.06 -8.16 -26.50
CA GLU A 224 -15.37 -8.80 -26.51
C GLU A 224 -15.90 -9.00 -27.95
N ILE A 225 -15.71 -7.99 -28.80
CA ILE A 225 -16.08 -8.09 -30.23
C ILE A 225 -15.25 -9.18 -30.92
N ALA A 226 -13.94 -9.21 -30.70
CA ALA A 226 -13.05 -10.21 -31.29
C ALA A 226 -13.35 -11.64 -30.80
N ALA A 227 -13.76 -11.79 -29.53
CA ALA A 227 -14.19 -13.05 -28.96
C ALA A 227 -15.59 -13.48 -29.40
N GLY A 228 -16.36 -12.62 -30.10
CA GLY A 228 -17.70 -12.90 -30.59
C GLY A 228 -18.76 -13.12 -29.52
N THR A 229 -18.55 -12.58 -28.32
CA THR A 229 -19.50 -12.66 -27.19
C THR A 229 -20.81 -11.94 -27.54
N GLU A 230 -21.88 -12.25 -26.81
CA GLU A 230 -23.17 -11.53 -27.00
C GLU A 230 -23.02 -10.03 -26.73
N LEU A 231 -22.21 -9.67 -25.73
CA LEU A 231 -21.84 -8.29 -25.44
C LEU A 231 -21.07 -7.65 -26.61
N GLY A 232 -20.08 -8.33 -27.16
CA GLY A 232 -19.31 -7.88 -28.30
C GLY A 232 -20.17 -7.66 -29.55
N LYS A 233 -21.15 -8.52 -29.80
CA LYS A 233 -22.10 -8.37 -30.93
C LYS A 233 -22.99 -7.13 -30.77
N GLN A 234 -23.50 -6.88 -29.56
CA GLN A 234 -24.31 -5.69 -29.25
C GLN A 234 -23.48 -4.40 -29.33
N ALA A 235 -22.28 -4.41 -28.81
CA ALA A 235 -21.39 -3.25 -28.82
C ALA A 235 -20.90 -2.87 -30.21
N LYS A 236 -20.70 -3.87 -31.11
CA LYS A 236 -20.08 -3.68 -32.42
C LYS A 236 -20.81 -2.64 -33.30
N SER A 237 -22.13 -2.75 -33.45
CA SER A 237 -22.92 -1.83 -34.29
C SER A 237 -22.87 -0.39 -33.80
N LEU A 238 -22.81 -0.18 -32.50
CA LEU A 238 -22.73 1.15 -31.86
C LEU A 238 -21.35 1.77 -32.04
N ILE A 239 -20.30 0.97 -31.81
CA ILE A 239 -18.91 1.40 -31.97
C ILE A 239 -18.61 1.74 -33.44
N ASP A 240 -19.06 0.91 -34.37
CA ASP A 240 -18.88 1.12 -35.82
C ASP A 240 -19.63 2.41 -36.27
N ALA A 241 -20.72 2.79 -35.61
CA ALA A 241 -21.45 4.05 -35.86
C ALA A 241 -20.87 5.27 -35.09
N GLY A 242 -19.82 5.09 -34.27
CA GLY A 242 -19.24 6.15 -33.46
C GLY A 242 -20.08 6.56 -32.26
N MET A 243 -21.02 5.73 -31.83
CA MET A 243 -21.89 5.95 -30.65
C MET A 243 -21.31 5.29 -29.41
N LEU A 244 -21.78 5.74 -28.22
CA LEU A 244 -21.45 5.09 -26.95
C LEU A 244 -22.24 3.80 -26.76
N VAL A 245 -21.62 2.82 -26.13
CA VAL A 245 -22.26 1.59 -25.68
C VAL A 245 -23.07 1.90 -24.41
N PRO A 246 -24.24 1.26 -24.17
CA PRO A 246 -25.08 1.52 -23.00
C PRO A 246 -24.30 1.42 -21.66
N ASP A 247 -24.61 2.33 -20.73
CA ASP A 247 -23.89 2.48 -19.47
C ASP A 247 -23.83 1.19 -18.66
N SER A 248 -24.97 0.47 -18.52
CA SER A 248 -25.06 -0.80 -17.81
C SER A 248 -24.08 -1.89 -18.29
N VAL A 249 -23.70 -1.84 -19.56
CA VAL A 249 -22.74 -2.75 -20.16
C VAL A 249 -21.32 -2.38 -19.75
N VAL A 250 -21.00 -1.09 -19.81
CA VAL A 250 -19.67 -0.56 -19.48
C VAL A 250 -19.41 -0.69 -17.97
N GLU A 251 -20.39 -0.39 -17.14
CA GLU A 251 -20.32 -0.47 -15.68
C GLU A 251 -20.00 -1.89 -15.19
N GLY A 252 -20.71 -2.92 -15.68
CA GLY A 252 -20.46 -4.30 -15.30
C GLY A 252 -19.04 -4.78 -15.66
N MET A 253 -18.49 -4.29 -16.78
CA MET A 253 -17.11 -4.56 -17.19
C MET A 253 -16.11 -3.86 -16.25
N ILE A 254 -16.38 -2.61 -15.89
CA ILE A 254 -15.51 -1.80 -15.01
C ILE A 254 -15.53 -2.34 -13.59
N GLU A 255 -16.69 -2.68 -13.04
CA GLU A 255 -16.81 -3.22 -11.69
C GLU A 255 -15.98 -4.50 -11.51
N THR A 256 -16.04 -5.40 -12.48
CA THR A 256 -15.20 -6.61 -12.48
C THR A 256 -13.71 -6.29 -12.58
N ALA A 257 -13.37 -5.23 -13.29
CA ALA A 257 -11.97 -4.83 -13.48
C ALA A 257 -11.38 -4.07 -12.27
N PHE A 258 -12.20 -3.37 -11.47
CA PHE A 258 -11.74 -2.55 -10.32
C PHE A 258 -11.05 -3.34 -9.22
N ASP A 259 -11.34 -4.62 -9.04
CA ASP A 259 -10.66 -5.45 -8.05
C ASP A 259 -9.16 -5.61 -8.35
N THR A 260 -8.76 -5.34 -9.59
CA THR A 260 -7.39 -5.52 -10.07
C THR A 260 -6.69 -4.23 -10.50
N VAL A 261 -7.33 -3.03 -10.42
CA VAL A 261 -6.92 -1.82 -11.16
C VAL A 261 -6.69 -0.59 -10.29
N LYS A 262 -5.78 0.29 -10.76
CA LYS A 262 -5.45 1.61 -10.15
C LYS A 262 -5.55 2.80 -11.12
N GLY A 263 -6.02 2.61 -12.34
CA GLY A 263 -6.18 3.70 -13.33
C GLY A 263 -7.08 3.31 -14.48
N VAL A 264 -7.89 4.25 -14.97
CA VAL A 264 -8.90 4.02 -16.01
C VAL A 264 -8.71 5.00 -17.17
N ASP A 265 -8.77 4.49 -18.41
CA ASP A 265 -8.80 5.26 -19.64
C ASP A 265 -10.11 4.99 -20.38
N GLY A 266 -10.74 6.05 -20.88
CA GLY A 266 -11.96 5.95 -21.66
C GLY A 266 -13.25 5.70 -20.86
N PHE A 267 -13.22 5.84 -19.56
CA PHE A 267 -14.38 5.85 -18.65
C PHE A 267 -14.11 6.83 -17.48
N PRO A 268 -15.10 7.61 -17.03
CA PRO A 268 -16.45 7.74 -17.60
C PRO A 268 -16.48 8.52 -18.93
N ARG A 269 -17.55 8.37 -19.72
CA ARG A 269 -17.79 9.10 -20.97
C ARG A 269 -19.04 9.96 -20.96
N ASN A 270 -19.84 9.91 -19.92
CA ASN A 270 -20.98 10.78 -19.69
C ASN A 270 -21.20 10.99 -18.18
N LEU A 271 -22.10 11.90 -17.84
CA LEU A 271 -22.38 12.27 -16.43
C LEU A 271 -22.97 11.12 -15.61
N SER A 272 -23.79 10.25 -16.21
CA SER A 272 -24.32 9.05 -15.54
C SER A 272 -23.17 8.15 -15.07
N GLN A 273 -22.29 7.78 -16.00
CA GLN A 273 -21.12 6.95 -15.69
C GLN A 273 -20.18 7.58 -14.65
N ALA A 274 -20.10 8.92 -14.59
CA ALA A 274 -19.29 9.59 -13.57
C ALA A 274 -19.91 9.44 -12.18
N ALA A 275 -21.21 9.57 -12.07
CA ALA A 275 -21.94 9.38 -10.82
C ALA A 275 -21.84 7.93 -10.34
N ASP A 276 -21.99 6.95 -11.24
CA ASP A 276 -21.88 5.53 -10.93
C ASP A 276 -20.44 5.15 -10.49
N LEU A 277 -19.43 5.76 -11.14
CA LEU A 277 -18.03 5.61 -10.73
C LEU A 277 -17.80 6.12 -9.31
N ASP A 278 -18.32 7.31 -8.99
CA ASP A 278 -18.19 7.88 -7.65
C ASP A 278 -18.89 6.98 -6.62
N GLU A 279 -20.10 6.44 -6.92
CA GLU A 279 -20.80 5.50 -6.03
C GLU A 279 -20.04 4.17 -5.81
N ILE A 280 -19.45 3.61 -6.88
CA ILE A 280 -18.63 2.39 -6.79
C ILE A 280 -17.41 2.63 -5.91
N LEU A 281 -16.73 3.77 -6.08
CA LEU A 281 -15.55 4.12 -5.30
C LEU A 281 -15.90 4.46 -3.85
N ASP A 282 -16.97 5.19 -3.60
CA ASP A 282 -17.45 5.53 -2.25
C ASP A 282 -17.78 4.29 -1.42
N LYS A 283 -18.41 3.26 -2.01
CA LYS A 283 -18.65 1.95 -1.35
C LYS A 283 -17.36 1.27 -0.91
N ARG A 284 -16.24 1.61 -1.52
CA ARG A 284 -14.90 1.09 -1.22
C ARG A 284 -14.09 2.01 -0.31
N GLY A 285 -14.63 3.16 0.08
CA GLY A 285 -13.92 4.21 0.80
C GLY A 285 -12.83 4.87 -0.05
N GLU A 286 -12.97 4.85 -1.36
CA GLU A 286 -12.03 5.34 -2.36
C GLU A 286 -12.64 6.51 -3.13
N SER A 287 -11.86 7.26 -3.91
CA SER A 287 -12.37 8.31 -4.79
C SER A 287 -11.45 8.54 -5.98
N VAL A 288 -11.96 9.16 -7.03
CA VAL A 288 -11.13 9.66 -8.14
C VAL A 288 -10.12 10.67 -7.57
N THR A 289 -8.84 10.41 -7.82
CA THR A 289 -7.74 11.25 -7.33
C THR A 289 -7.54 12.44 -8.24
N ALA A 290 -7.48 12.20 -9.55
CA ALA A 290 -7.28 13.25 -10.54
C ALA A 290 -7.80 12.83 -11.92
N VAL A 291 -8.26 13.82 -12.67
CA VAL A 291 -8.65 13.70 -14.08
C VAL A 291 -7.75 14.62 -14.90
N VAL A 292 -6.97 14.03 -15.82
CA VAL A 292 -6.07 14.77 -16.70
C VAL A 292 -6.70 14.84 -18.09
N GLY A 293 -7.15 16.02 -18.46
CA GLY A 293 -7.76 16.34 -19.76
C GLY A 293 -6.68 16.64 -20.80
N LEU A 294 -6.68 15.86 -21.89
CA LEU A 294 -5.82 16.10 -23.05
C LEU A 294 -6.56 17.03 -24.02
N MET A 295 -6.07 18.25 -24.14
CA MET A 295 -6.67 19.27 -25.01
C MET A 295 -6.04 19.23 -26.41
N ILE A 296 -6.88 19.23 -27.44
CA ILE A 296 -6.47 19.16 -28.84
C ILE A 296 -7.61 19.69 -29.72
N ASP A 297 -7.27 20.36 -30.80
CA ASP A 297 -8.23 20.91 -31.75
C ASP A 297 -8.89 19.83 -32.65
N ASP A 298 -10.14 20.06 -33.05
CA ASP A 298 -10.92 19.12 -33.86
C ASP A 298 -10.27 18.77 -35.19
N ASP A 299 -9.64 19.73 -35.87
CA ASP A 299 -8.90 19.48 -37.12
C ASP A 299 -7.75 18.50 -36.92
N MET A 300 -7.04 18.62 -35.82
CA MET A 300 -5.96 17.70 -35.47
C MET A 300 -6.50 16.33 -35.07
N ILE A 301 -7.63 16.28 -34.37
CA ILE A 301 -8.34 15.03 -34.05
C ILE A 301 -8.63 14.24 -35.33
N PHE A 302 -9.22 14.92 -36.30
CA PHE A 302 -9.59 14.30 -37.58
C PHE A 302 -8.38 13.69 -38.29
N GLN A 303 -7.27 14.44 -38.38
CA GLN A 303 -6.01 13.97 -38.97
C GLN A 303 -5.43 12.76 -38.23
N ARG A 304 -5.39 12.79 -36.90
CA ARG A 304 -4.84 11.70 -36.09
C ARG A 304 -5.67 10.43 -36.19
N ILE A 305 -7.00 10.53 -36.21
CA ILE A 305 -7.88 9.36 -36.36
C ILE A 305 -7.72 8.73 -37.74
N ARG A 306 -7.66 9.54 -38.79
CA ARG A 306 -7.39 9.03 -40.16
C ARG A 306 -6.02 8.34 -40.24
N GLY A 307 -4.97 8.95 -39.67
CA GLY A 307 -3.63 8.34 -39.65
C GLY A 307 -3.64 7.00 -38.91
N ARG A 308 -4.33 6.93 -37.76
CA ARG A 308 -4.49 5.70 -36.98
C ARG A 308 -5.25 4.60 -37.72
N ALA A 309 -6.31 4.95 -38.43
CA ALA A 309 -7.08 3.99 -39.23
C ALA A 309 -6.21 3.25 -40.26
N ILE A 310 -5.28 3.98 -40.88
CA ILE A 310 -4.34 3.41 -41.86
C ILE A 310 -3.32 2.49 -41.19
N ILE A 311 -2.77 2.91 -40.00
CA ILE A 311 -1.70 2.18 -39.32
C ILE A 311 -2.23 0.95 -38.55
N GLU A 312 -3.36 1.10 -37.85
CA GLU A 312 -3.90 0.07 -36.95
C GLU A 312 -5.03 -0.75 -37.59
N GLY A 313 -5.50 -0.39 -38.80
CA GLY A 313 -6.58 -1.10 -39.50
C GLY A 313 -7.92 -1.08 -38.78
N ARG A 314 -8.22 -0.01 -38.02
CA ARG A 314 -9.43 0.10 -37.21
C ARG A 314 -10.66 0.37 -38.07
N ALA A 315 -11.62 -0.52 -38.06
CA ALA A 315 -12.88 -0.39 -38.78
C ALA A 315 -13.73 0.80 -38.24
N ASP A 316 -13.66 1.09 -36.96
CA ASP A 316 -14.37 2.19 -36.29
C ASP A 316 -13.78 3.59 -36.61
N ASP A 317 -12.69 3.66 -37.33
CA ASP A 317 -12.06 4.89 -37.81
C ASP A 317 -12.10 4.99 -39.37
N ALA A 318 -12.86 4.13 -40.05
CA ALA A 318 -12.75 3.90 -41.50
C ALA A 318 -13.41 4.98 -42.36
N SER A 319 -14.38 5.77 -41.84
CA SER A 319 -15.06 6.78 -42.61
C SER A 319 -15.07 8.15 -41.94
N ASP A 320 -15.08 9.21 -42.78
CA ASP A 320 -15.14 10.58 -42.30
C ASP A 320 -16.44 10.85 -41.52
N GLU A 321 -17.54 10.20 -41.88
CA GLU A 321 -18.82 10.30 -41.22
C GLU A 321 -18.73 9.72 -39.79
N THR A 322 -18.09 8.55 -39.63
CA THR A 322 -17.87 7.94 -38.31
C THR A 322 -16.98 8.82 -37.43
N ILE A 323 -15.91 9.39 -38.01
CA ILE A 323 -15.01 10.31 -37.28
C ILE A 323 -15.79 11.54 -36.80
N ALA A 324 -16.57 12.18 -37.69
CA ALA A 324 -17.40 13.34 -37.34
C ALA A 324 -18.43 13.01 -36.23
N ASN A 325 -19.07 11.85 -36.32
CA ASN A 325 -19.99 11.39 -35.26
C ASN A 325 -19.29 11.19 -33.93
N ARG A 326 -18.09 10.66 -33.90
CA ARG A 326 -17.29 10.47 -32.66
C ARG A 326 -16.90 11.80 -32.02
N ILE A 327 -16.51 12.80 -32.83
CA ILE A 327 -16.21 14.15 -32.34
C ILE A 327 -17.48 14.79 -31.78
N LYS A 328 -18.58 14.73 -32.50
CA LYS A 328 -19.88 15.23 -32.05
C LYS A 328 -20.35 14.55 -30.76
N THR A 329 -20.23 13.24 -30.65
CA THR A 329 -20.57 12.46 -29.44
C THR A 329 -19.70 12.90 -28.26
N TYR A 330 -18.41 13.14 -28.48
CA TYR A 330 -17.52 13.67 -27.47
C TYR A 330 -18.01 15.02 -26.94
N HIS A 331 -18.24 16.01 -27.81
CA HIS A 331 -18.69 17.34 -27.39
C HIS A 331 -20.05 17.33 -26.69
N THR A 332 -20.97 16.47 -27.11
CA THR A 332 -22.33 16.47 -26.56
C THR A 332 -22.46 15.65 -25.28
N GLN A 333 -21.72 14.57 -25.13
CA GLN A 333 -21.91 13.63 -24.01
C GLN A 333 -20.72 13.57 -23.05
N THR A 334 -19.51 13.76 -23.54
CA THR A 334 -18.30 13.52 -22.77
C THR A 334 -17.68 14.82 -22.25
N GLU A 335 -17.62 15.86 -23.06
CA GLU A 335 -17.05 17.15 -22.67
C GLU A 335 -17.71 17.76 -21.42
N PRO A 336 -19.03 17.62 -21.15
CA PRO A 336 -19.64 18.10 -19.91
C PRO A 336 -19.02 17.55 -18.62
N LEU A 337 -18.30 16.45 -18.69
CA LEU A 337 -17.51 15.91 -17.56
C LEU A 337 -16.39 16.83 -17.09
N ILE A 338 -15.92 17.73 -17.94
CA ILE A 338 -14.92 18.75 -17.60
C ILE A 338 -15.43 19.61 -16.45
N ASP A 339 -16.65 20.13 -16.59
CA ASP A 339 -17.28 20.96 -15.56
C ASP A 339 -17.57 20.16 -14.28
N TYR A 340 -18.01 18.92 -14.43
CA TYR A 340 -18.24 18.00 -13.31
C TYR A 340 -16.98 17.84 -12.44
N TYR A 341 -15.86 17.51 -13.05
CA TYR A 341 -14.60 17.30 -12.32
C TYR A 341 -13.90 18.61 -11.94
N LYS A 342 -14.10 19.71 -12.67
CA LYS A 342 -13.67 21.06 -12.24
C LYS A 342 -14.40 21.49 -10.97
N ALA A 343 -15.70 21.27 -10.87
CA ALA A 343 -16.48 21.57 -9.66
C ALA A 343 -16.00 20.73 -8.45
N ALA A 344 -15.55 19.50 -8.68
CA ALA A 344 -14.95 18.63 -7.66
C ALA A 344 -13.50 18.98 -7.31
N GLY A 345 -12.86 19.93 -8.00
CA GLY A 345 -11.46 20.29 -7.82
C GLY A 345 -10.47 19.20 -8.27
N LYS A 346 -10.89 18.31 -9.16
CA LYS A 346 -10.15 17.12 -9.57
C LYS A 346 -9.71 17.13 -11.04
N TYR A 347 -9.85 18.24 -11.75
CA TYR A 347 -9.57 18.34 -13.20
C TYR A 347 -8.35 19.21 -13.51
N TRP A 348 -7.47 18.72 -14.35
CA TRP A 348 -6.27 19.41 -14.83
C TRP A 348 -6.11 19.23 -16.34
N GLU A 349 -5.77 20.31 -17.04
CA GLU A 349 -5.60 20.34 -18.50
C GLU A 349 -4.14 20.18 -18.90
N VAL A 350 -3.93 19.45 -20.00
CA VAL A 350 -2.64 19.34 -20.70
C VAL A 350 -2.88 19.53 -22.18
N ASP A 351 -2.24 20.53 -22.76
CA ASP A 351 -2.24 20.77 -24.19
C ASP A 351 -1.36 19.72 -24.89
N VAL A 352 -1.99 18.95 -25.80
CA VAL A 352 -1.38 17.93 -26.63
C VAL A 352 -1.58 18.24 -28.12
N ASP A 353 -2.00 19.47 -28.46
CA ASP A 353 -2.12 19.96 -29.82
C ASP A 353 -0.72 20.24 -30.37
N GLY A 354 -0.34 19.54 -31.42
CA GLY A 354 1.02 19.61 -31.97
C GLY A 354 2.08 18.85 -31.12
N GLY A 355 3.34 18.97 -31.52
CA GLY A 355 4.46 18.27 -30.90
C GLY A 355 4.52 16.77 -31.23
N THR A 356 5.62 16.14 -30.85
CA THR A 356 5.83 14.70 -30.97
C THR A 356 5.13 13.94 -29.83
N ILE A 357 5.01 12.62 -29.98
CA ILE A 357 4.46 11.74 -28.91
C ILE A 357 5.29 11.86 -27.65
N GLU A 358 6.62 11.96 -27.78
CA GLU A 358 7.55 12.09 -26.66
C GLU A 358 7.40 13.42 -25.92
N GLU A 359 7.26 14.53 -26.64
CA GLU A 359 7.04 15.86 -26.06
C GLU A 359 5.72 15.93 -25.32
N ASN A 360 4.64 15.43 -25.93
CA ASN A 360 3.33 15.38 -25.29
C ASN A 360 3.31 14.45 -24.07
N ARG A 361 4.02 13.31 -24.14
CA ARG A 361 4.21 12.42 -23.00
C ARG A 361 4.92 13.13 -21.83
N ALA A 362 5.97 13.89 -22.13
CA ALA A 362 6.69 14.65 -21.11
C ALA A 362 5.77 15.69 -20.43
N ARG A 363 4.93 16.40 -21.21
CA ARG A 363 3.95 17.36 -20.67
C ARG A 363 2.93 16.67 -19.75
N VAL A 364 2.39 15.55 -20.16
CA VAL A 364 1.42 14.75 -19.37
C VAL A 364 2.06 14.25 -18.07
N LEU A 365 3.28 13.70 -18.13
CA LEU A 365 3.99 13.22 -16.96
C LEU A 365 4.36 14.35 -16.00
N ALA A 366 4.79 15.50 -16.50
CA ALA A 366 5.08 16.68 -15.67
C ALA A 366 3.82 17.20 -14.95
N LYS A 367 2.67 17.20 -15.66
CA LYS A 367 1.38 17.56 -15.02
C LYS A 367 1.02 16.55 -13.92
N MET A 368 1.14 15.26 -14.18
CA MET A 368 0.87 14.21 -13.19
C MET A 368 1.76 14.34 -11.94
N GLU A 369 3.03 14.69 -12.11
CA GLU A 369 3.96 14.96 -10.99
C GLU A 369 3.52 16.14 -10.13
N SER A 370 2.95 17.18 -10.74
CA SER A 370 2.45 18.35 -10.02
C SER A 370 1.17 18.08 -9.21
N ILE A 371 0.49 16.96 -9.46
CA ILE A 371 -0.79 16.58 -8.84
C ILE A 371 -0.59 15.48 -7.78
N ALA A 372 0.43 14.62 -7.95
CA ALA A 372 0.72 13.45 -7.11
C ALA A 372 1.25 13.83 -5.74
#